data_f7ebfa4d0098d842d65a149b7e4e956f
#
_entry.id   f7ebfa4d0098d842d65a149b7e4e956f
#
_cell.length_a   1.000
_cell.length_b   1.000
_cell.length_c   1.000
_cell.angle_alpha   90.00
_cell.angle_beta   90.00
_cell.angle_gamma   90.00
#
_symmetry.space_group_name_H-M   'P 1'
#
loop_
_entity.id
_entity.type
_entity.pdbx_description
1 polymer ?
#
loop_
_entity_poly.entity_id
_entity_poly.type
_entity_poly.pdbx_seq_one_letter_code
_entity_poly.pdbx_strand_id
1 'polypeptide(L)'
;MGLTALKPAKAVDANAYAVTQEFAEKHSLKTLSDLGKLDEPVALAANSDCKQRRDCGLGLTEVYGIEISKIEPLGFGSPETKTALARGEVQLGQVGTTDATLEGLGLVLLEDDQSLQNAENLIPVVNSAWLKDNPKAKD
;
A
#
# COMPACT_ATOMS: atom_id res chain seq x y z
N MET A 1 -14.69 16.99 -23.92
CA MET A 1 -13.23 16.77 -23.89
C MET A 1 -12.86 15.66 -24.85
N GLY A 2 -11.75 15.80 -25.58
CA GLY A 2 -11.29 14.87 -26.59
C GLY A 2 -10.59 13.61 -26.02
N LEU A 3 -11.02 13.09 -24.87
CA LEU A 3 -10.45 11.91 -24.21
C LEU A 3 -11.46 10.79 -24.10
N THR A 4 -11.00 9.56 -24.31
CA THR A 4 -11.82 8.35 -24.19
C THR A 4 -11.15 7.39 -23.18
N ALA A 5 -11.90 6.99 -22.15
CA ALA A 5 -11.48 5.97 -21.21
C ALA A 5 -11.71 4.59 -21.84
N LEU A 6 -10.69 3.75 -21.84
CA LEU A 6 -10.77 2.37 -22.30
C LEU A 6 -11.22 1.44 -21.17
N LYS A 7 -11.39 0.15 -21.49
CA LYS A 7 -11.73 -0.86 -20.49
C LYS A 7 -10.67 -0.92 -19.39
N PRO A 8 -11.08 -0.95 -18.10
CA PRO A 8 -10.14 -1.09 -17.00
C PRO A 8 -9.26 -2.33 -17.14
N ALA A 9 -7.98 -2.18 -16.84
CA ALA A 9 -7.07 -3.31 -16.77
C ALA A 9 -7.41 -4.21 -15.58
N LYS A 10 -7.02 -5.48 -15.65
CA LYS A 10 -7.14 -6.39 -14.50
C LYS A 10 -6.17 -6.04 -13.38
N ALA A 11 -5.10 -5.31 -13.70
CA ALA A 11 -4.13 -4.84 -12.73
C ALA A 11 -4.78 -3.84 -11.76
N VAL A 12 -4.50 -4.03 -10.49
CA VAL A 12 -5.00 -3.18 -9.39
C VAL A 12 -3.82 -2.51 -8.73
N ASP A 13 -3.91 -1.20 -8.55
CA ASP A 13 -2.99 -0.42 -7.74
C ASP A 13 -3.72 0.01 -6.47
N ALA A 14 -3.11 -0.24 -5.32
CA ALA A 14 -3.70 0.10 -4.03
C ALA A 14 -2.60 0.46 -3.03
N ASN A 15 -2.98 1.20 -1.99
CA ASN A 15 -2.14 1.36 -0.82
C ASN A 15 -1.98 0.01 -0.13
N ALA A 16 -0.80 -0.25 0.38
CA ALA A 16 -0.48 -1.46 1.10
C ALA A 16 0.46 -1.14 2.27
N TYR A 17 0.64 -2.12 3.12
CA TYR A 17 1.52 -2.00 4.27
C TYR A 17 2.54 -3.13 4.25
N ALA A 18 3.80 -2.76 4.42
CA ALA A 18 4.92 -3.67 4.41
C ALA A 18 5.57 -3.77 5.78
N VAL A 19 6.12 -4.93 6.04
CA VAL A 19 7.00 -5.23 7.17
C VAL A 19 8.27 -5.87 6.63
N THR A 20 9.31 -5.99 7.46
CA THR A 20 10.47 -6.81 7.07
C THR A 20 10.08 -8.28 7.04
N GLN A 21 10.70 -9.05 6.17
CA GLN A 21 10.50 -10.51 6.13
C GLN A 21 10.84 -11.14 7.48
N GLU A 22 11.93 -10.70 8.12
CA GLU A 22 12.33 -11.17 9.44
C GLU A 22 11.26 -10.94 10.51
N PHE A 23 10.66 -9.74 10.52
CA PHE A 23 9.58 -9.40 11.46
C PHE A 23 8.32 -10.25 11.20
N ALA A 24 7.97 -10.44 9.93
CA ALA A 24 6.84 -11.29 9.53
C ALA A 24 7.05 -12.75 9.95
N GLU A 25 8.23 -13.30 9.74
CA GLU A 25 8.55 -14.67 10.13
C GLU A 25 8.58 -14.86 11.65
N LYS A 26 9.19 -13.92 12.37
CA LYS A 26 9.28 -13.94 13.84
C LYS A 26 7.89 -13.98 14.51
N HIS A 27 6.93 -13.25 13.96
CA HIS A 27 5.59 -13.11 14.52
C HIS A 27 4.53 -13.88 13.74
N SER A 28 4.91 -14.66 12.73
CA SER A 28 4.00 -15.43 11.86
C SER A 28 2.93 -14.54 11.21
N LEU A 29 3.34 -13.40 10.68
CA LEU A 29 2.44 -12.40 10.07
C LEU A 29 2.28 -12.67 8.59
N LYS A 30 1.03 -12.71 8.14
CA LYS A 30 0.63 -12.77 6.72
C LYS A 30 -0.37 -11.69 6.36
N THR A 31 -1.19 -11.30 7.31
CA THR A 31 -2.29 -10.35 7.12
C THR A 31 -2.17 -9.19 8.10
N LEU A 32 -2.88 -8.10 7.81
CA LEU A 32 -3.02 -6.99 8.76
C LEU A 32 -3.76 -7.42 10.02
N SER A 33 -4.70 -8.37 9.92
CA SER A 33 -5.37 -8.95 11.10
C SER A 33 -4.38 -9.69 12.01
N ASP A 34 -3.37 -10.35 11.45
CA ASP A 34 -2.34 -10.98 12.25
C ASP A 34 -1.52 -9.95 13.05
N LEU A 35 -1.20 -8.82 12.39
CA LEU A 35 -0.49 -7.73 13.06
C LEU A 35 -1.34 -7.13 14.20
N GLY A 36 -2.65 -7.00 14.00
CA GLY A 36 -3.57 -6.50 15.03
C GLY A 36 -3.70 -7.39 16.26
N LYS A 37 -3.32 -8.66 16.16
CA LYS A 37 -3.30 -9.61 17.28
C LYS A 37 -2.02 -9.55 18.12
N LEU A 38 -1.01 -8.81 17.66
CA LEU A 38 0.19 -8.61 18.47
C LEU A 38 -0.12 -7.67 19.64
N ASP A 39 0.31 -8.05 20.82
CA ASP A 39 0.25 -7.22 22.03
C ASP A 39 1.41 -6.22 22.10
N GLU A 40 1.88 -5.77 20.96
CA GLU A 40 3.01 -4.83 20.87
C GLU A 40 2.65 -3.65 19.98
N PRO A 41 2.86 -2.41 20.43
CA PRO A 41 2.69 -1.26 19.57
C PRO A 41 3.74 -1.22 18.47
N VAL A 42 3.35 -0.76 17.30
CA VAL A 42 4.23 -0.61 16.14
C VAL A 42 4.39 0.86 15.75
N ALA A 43 5.58 1.23 15.30
CA ALA A 43 5.80 2.51 14.65
C ALA A 43 5.50 2.37 13.16
N LEU A 44 4.81 3.34 12.60
CA LEU A 44 4.38 3.38 11.20
C LEU A 44 5.08 4.51 10.45
N ALA A 45 5.72 4.20 9.33
CA ALA A 45 6.17 5.21 8.37
C ALA A 45 5.13 5.38 7.27
N ALA A 46 4.67 6.60 7.06
CA ALA A 46 3.59 6.92 6.12
C ALA A 46 3.58 8.40 5.75
N ASN A 47 2.59 8.82 4.97
CA ASN A 47 2.35 10.24 4.74
C ASN A 47 1.95 10.95 6.04
N SER A 48 2.23 12.24 6.10
CA SER A 48 1.95 13.09 7.27
C SER A 48 0.46 13.14 7.67
N ASP A 49 -0.43 12.94 6.72
CA ASP A 49 -1.89 12.94 6.93
C ASP A 49 -2.47 11.57 7.34
N CYS A 50 -1.64 10.54 7.37
CA CYS A 50 -2.05 9.15 7.65
C CYS A 50 -2.88 9.01 8.92
N LYS A 51 -2.52 9.71 9.99
CA LYS A 51 -3.18 9.61 11.29
C LYS A 51 -4.70 9.82 11.22
N GLN A 52 -5.15 10.72 10.34
CA GLN A 52 -6.55 11.13 10.22
C GLN A 52 -7.30 10.40 9.09
N ARG A 53 -6.60 9.57 8.32
CA ARG A 53 -7.19 8.88 7.17
C ARG A 53 -7.76 7.53 7.55
N ARG A 54 -8.97 7.24 7.03
CA ARG A 54 -9.63 5.95 7.22
C ARG A 54 -8.91 4.79 6.52
N ASP A 55 -8.22 5.08 5.44
CA ASP A 55 -7.41 4.11 4.70
C ASP A 55 -5.98 3.97 5.24
N CYS A 56 -5.67 4.65 6.33
CA CYS A 56 -4.37 4.63 6.98
C CYS A 56 -4.52 4.51 8.50
N GLY A 57 -4.03 5.45 9.28
CA GLY A 57 -3.93 5.35 10.73
C GLY A 57 -5.24 5.02 11.45
N LEU A 58 -6.33 5.74 11.12
CA LEU A 58 -7.64 5.44 11.73
C LEU A 58 -8.11 4.03 11.41
N GLY A 59 -8.07 3.63 10.14
CA GLY A 59 -8.56 2.32 9.74
C GLY A 59 -7.69 1.18 10.27
N LEU A 60 -6.38 1.34 10.29
CA LEU A 60 -5.49 0.33 10.87
C LEU A 60 -5.81 0.07 12.34
N THR A 61 -6.14 1.11 13.10
CA THR A 61 -6.53 0.99 14.50
C THR A 61 -7.95 0.49 14.68
N GLU A 62 -8.93 1.07 13.97
CA GLU A 62 -10.35 0.75 14.15
C GLU A 62 -10.75 -0.60 13.55
N VAL A 63 -10.22 -0.95 12.38
CA VAL A 63 -10.59 -2.19 11.66
C VAL A 63 -9.74 -3.38 12.11
N TYR A 64 -8.44 -3.18 12.26
CA TYR A 64 -7.50 -4.27 12.56
C TYR A 64 -7.07 -4.33 14.02
N GLY A 65 -7.34 -3.30 14.81
CA GLY A 65 -6.89 -3.22 16.20
C GLY A 65 -5.38 -3.07 16.35
N ILE A 66 -4.71 -2.54 15.32
CA ILE A 66 -3.26 -2.31 15.37
C ILE A 66 -2.97 -1.11 16.27
N GLU A 67 -2.17 -1.33 17.31
CA GLU A 67 -1.70 -0.26 18.17
C GLU A 67 -0.51 0.45 17.51
N ILE A 68 -0.72 1.70 17.11
CA ILE A 68 0.32 2.53 16.50
C ILE A 68 0.93 3.43 17.55
N SER A 69 2.20 3.21 17.89
CA SER A 69 2.91 3.99 18.90
C SER A 69 3.24 5.40 18.40
N LYS A 70 3.62 5.51 17.13
CA LYS A 70 3.92 6.79 16.46
C LYS A 70 3.82 6.63 14.95
N ILE A 71 3.63 7.76 14.27
CA ILE A 71 3.69 7.83 12.81
C ILE A 71 4.86 8.74 12.43
N GLU A 72 5.82 8.16 11.71
CA GLU A 72 6.94 8.91 11.13
C GLU A 72 6.54 9.41 9.73
N PRO A 73 6.52 10.72 9.49
CA PRO A 73 6.05 11.29 8.22
C PRO A 73 7.12 11.19 7.13
N LEU A 74 7.49 9.97 6.77
CA LEU A 74 8.54 9.68 5.79
C LEU A 74 8.02 9.57 4.35
N GLY A 75 6.70 9.56 4.16
CA GLY A 75 6.05 9.52 2.86
C GLY A 75 5.59 8.14 2.43
N PHE A 76 4.72 8.11 1.44
CA PHE A 76 4.19 6.91 0.82
C PHE A 76 5.24 6.26 -0.09
N GLY A 77 5.62 5.03 0.20
CA GLY A 77 6.54 4.25 -0.63
C GLY A 77 7.89 4.92 -0.91
N SER A 78 8.25 5.91 -0.12
CA SER A 78 9.49 6.67 -0.31
C SER A 78 10.72 5.82 0.02
N PRO A 79 11.90 6.19 -0.51
CA PRO A 79 13.15 5.55 -0.10
C PRO A 79 13.38 5.62 1.41
N GLU A 80 12.98 6.73 2.04
CA GLU A 80 13.11 6.97 3.48
C GLU A 80 12.26 5.96 4.28
N THR A 81 11.00 5.78 3.89
CA THR A 81 10.09 4.79 4.50
C THR A 81 10.67 3.37 4.39
N LYS A 82 11.14 3.00 3.19
CA LYS A 82 11.70 1.67 2.96
C LYS A 82 13.01 1.45 3.72
N THR A 83 13.86 2.48 3.80
CA THR A 83 15.10 2.42 4.58
C THR A 83 14.82 2.30 6.07
N ALA A 84 13.88 3.08 6.59
CA ALA A 84 13.50 3.00 8.01
C ALA A 84 12.96 1.61 8.39
N LEU A 85 12.17 1.00 7.51
CA LEU A 85 11.71 -0.39 7.66
C LEU A 85 12.89 -1.37 7.71
N ALA A 86 13.76 -1.32 6.69
CA ALA A 86 14.89 -2.24 6.56
C ALA A 86 15.86 -2.15 7.75
N ARG A 87 15.98 -0.96 8.36
CA ARG A 87 16.81 -0.73 9.54
C ARG A 87 16.12 -1.07 10.87
N GLY A 88 14.82 -1.39 10.84
CA GLY A 88 14.05 -1.65 12.06
C GLY A 88 13.70 -0.41 12.89
N GLU A 89 13.85 0.78 12.32
CA GLU A 89 13.46 2.05 12.94
C GLU A 89 11.95 2.17 13.07
N VAL A 90 11.21 1.59 12.12
CA VAL A 90 9.76 1.39 12.16
C VAL A 90 9.44 -0.07 11.84
N GLN A 91 8.29 -0.57 12.30
CA GLN A 91 7.86 -1.94 12.07
C GLN A 91 6.93 -2.05 10.86
N LEU A 92 6.19 -0.99 10.55
CA LEU A 92 5.20 -0.96 9.48
C LEU A 92 5.45 0.23 8.55
N GLY A 93 5.29 0.05 7.26
CA GLY A 93 5.46 1.12 6.28
C GLY A 93 4.36 1.14 5.24
N GLN A 94 3.88 2.33 4.92
CA GLN A 94 2.89 2.53 3.86
C GLN A 94 3.59 2.53 2.50
N VAL A 95 3.19 1.62 1.64
CA VAL A 95 3.76 1.41 0.29
C VAL A 95 2.64 1.13 -0.72
N GLY A 96 2.99 0.96 -1.98
CA GLY A 96 2.05 0.54 -3.02
C GLY A 96 2.15 -0.95 -3.31
N THR A 97 1.05 -1.55 -3.73
CA THR A 97 1.00 -2.97 -4.12
C THR A 97 1.87 -3.28 -5.34
N THR A 98 2.18 -2.27 -6.15
CA THR A 98 2.96 -2.40 -7.39
C THR A 98 4.44 -2.07 -7.23
N ASP A 99 4.91 -1.83 -6.01
CA ASP A 99 6.30 -1.49 -5.74
C ASP A 99 7.23 -2.70 -5.89
N ALA A 100 7.90 -2.78 -7.04
CA ALA A 100 8.80 -3.88 -7.35
C ALA A 100 10.11 -3.88 -6.54
N THR A 101 10.39 -2.84 -5.77
CA THR A 101 11.64 -2.74 -5.00
C THR A 101 11.58 -3.43 -3.64
N LEU A 102 10.39 -3.81 -3.18
CA LEU A 102 10.19 -4.36 -1.83
C LEU A 102 10.96 -5.67 -1.62
N GLU A 103 10.87 -6.58 -2.57
CA GLU A 103 11.54 -7.88 -2.48
C GLU A 103 13.07 -7.75 -2.33
N GLY A 104 13.67 -6.88 -3.13
CA GLY A 104 15.12 -6.61 -3.07
C GLY A 104 15.60 -6.00 -1.76
N LEU A 105 14.68 -5.42 -0.98
CA LEU A 105 14.95 -4.82 0.33
C LEU A 105 14.57 -5.74 1.51
N GLY A 106 14.15 -6.97 1.22
CA GLY A 106 13.69 -7.90 2.26
C GLY A 106 12.38 -7.47 2.93
N LEU A 107 11.54 -6.74 2.20
CA LEU A 107 10.24 -6.27 2.67
C LEU A 107 9.13 -7.11 2.05
N VAL A 108 8.10 -7.40 2.83
CA VAL A 108 6.92 -8.15 2.39
C VAL A 108 5.65 -7.39 2.70
N LEU A 109 4.65 -7.53 1.83
CA LEU A 109 3.34 -6.94 2.04
C LEU A 109 2.52 -7.82 3.00
N LEU A 110 1.78 -7.18 3.89
CA LEU A 110 0.71 -7.83 4.64
C LEU A 110 -0.60 -7.71 3.85
N GLU A 111 -1.35 -8.79 3.77
CA GLU A 111 -2.64 -8.82 3.08
C GLU A 111 -3.67 -7.95 3.82
N ASP A 112 -4.39 -7.13 3.08
CA ASP A 112 -5.54 -6.36 3.57
C ASP A 112 -6.80 -7.24 3.61
N ASP A 113 -6.84 -8.17 4.55
CA ASP A 113 -7.86 -9.22 4.65
C ASP A 113 -9.24 -8.71 5.09
N GLN A 114 -9.35 -7.47 5.58
CA GLN A 114 -10.62 -6.82 5.92
C GLN A 114 -11.01 -5.74 4.90
N SER A 115 -10.33 -5.68 3.76
CA SER A 115 -10.62 -4.73 2.67
C SER A 115 -10.69 -3.27 3.12
N LEU A 116 -9.70 -2.84 3.90
CA LEU A 116 -9.56 -1.45 4.34
C LEU A 116 -9.30 -0.52 3.15
N GLN A 117 -8.53 -0.99 2.19
CA GLN A 117 -8.16 -0.23 0.99
C GLN A 117 -9.18 -0.45 -0.12
N ASN A 118 -9.53 0.65 -0.81
CA ASN A 118 -10.27 0.54 -2.06
C ASN A 118 -9.31 0.09 -3.17
N ALA A 119 -9.69 -0.97 -3.87
CA ALA A 119 -8.94 -1.40 -5.04
C ALA A 119 -9.25 -0.47 -6.22
N GLU A 120 -8.22 0.10 -6.82
CA GLU A 120 -8.32 0.97 -7.99
C GLU A 120 -7.72 0.27 -9.20
N ASN A 121 -8.54 0.02 -10.22
CA ASN A 121 -8.07 -0.54 -11.47
C ASN A 121 -7.44 0.56 -12.33
N LEU A 122 -6.36 0.21 -13.02
CA LEU A 122 -5.75 1.10 -14.00
C LEU A 122 -6.69 1.22 -15.22
N ILE A 123 -7.02 2.45 -15.58
CA ILE A 123 -7.87 2.75 -16.74
C ILE A 123 -7.05 3.54 -17.74
N PRO A 124 -6.70 2.95 -18.90
CA PRO A 124 -6.05 3.71 -19.97
C PRO A 124 -6.99 4.80 -20.50
N VAL A 125 -6.49 6.02 -20.62
CA VAL A 125 -7.21 7.14 -21.20
C VAL A 125 -6.45 7.62 -22.43
N VAL A 126 -7.13 7.68 -23.56
CA VAL A 126 -6.52 8.04 -24.84
C VAL A 126 -7.23 9.22 -25.49
N ASN A 127 -6.51 9.91 -26.38
CA ASN A 127 -7.11 10.97 -27.19
C ASN A 127 -8.15 10.36 -28.15
N SER A 128 -9.36 10.89 -28.14
CA SER A 128 -10.50 10.37 -28.92
C SER A 128 -10.27 10.47 -30.43
N ALA A 129 -9.63 11.54 -30.91
CA ALA A 129 -9.29 11.69 -32.32
C ALA A 129 -8.26 10.64 -32.77
N TRP A 130 -7.21 10.45 -31.96
CA TRP A 130 -6.21 9.42 -32.22
C TRP A 130 -6.83 8.02 -32.25
N LEU A 131 -7.78 7.72 -31.37
CA LEU A 131 -8.45 6.44 -31.28
C LEU A 131 -9.29 6.12 -32.51
N LYS A 132 -9.89 7.13 -33.17
CA LYS A 132 -10.62 6.94 -34.43
C LYS A 132 -9.72 6.44 -35.54
N ASP A 133 -8.48 6.93 -35.57
CA ASP A 133 -7.48 6.54 -36.57
C ASP A 133 -6.78 5.21 -36.20
N ASN A 134 -6.93 4.77 -34.95
CA ASN A 134 -6.29 3.57 -34.42
C ASN A 134 -7.30 2.69 -33.65
N PRO A 135 -8.37 2.18 -34.31
CA PRO A 135 -9.46 1.49 -33.62
C PRO A 135 -9.04 0.20 -32.90
N LYS A 136 -7.97 -0.44 -33.36
CA LYS A 136 -7.42 -1.66 -32.73
C LYS A 136 -6.79 -1.39 -31.36
N ALA A 137 -6.53 -0.13 -31.00
CA ALA A 137 -5.97 0.21 -29.69
C ALA A 137 -6.95 -0.02 -28.53
N LYS A 138 -8.23 -0.31 -28.82
CA LYS A 138 -9.23 -0.70 -27.81
C LYS A 138 -9.06 -2.12 -27.28
N ASP A 139 -8.43 -2.96 -28.06
CA ASP A 139 -8.19 -4.35 -27.72
C ASP A 139 -6.91 -4.50 -26.90
#